data_45c22301b63b70dab17915641fcaf0de
#
_entry.id   45c22301b63b70dab17915641fcaf0de
#
_cell.length_a   1.000
_cell.length_b   1.000
_cell.length_c   1.000
_cell.angle_alpha   90.00
_cell.angle_beta   90.00
_cell.angle_gamma   90.00
#
_symmetry.space_group_name_H-M   'P 1'
#
loop_
_entity.id
_entity.type
_entity.pdbx_description
1 polymer ?
#
loop_
_entity_poly.entity_id
_entity_poly.type
_entity_poly.pdbx_seq_one_letter_code
_entity_poly.pdbx_strand_id
1 'polypeptide(L)'
;LDLFLYFSTDEVFGPAPEGVFYEEDDRYKSGNPYAATKAGAEELCVSYQNTYRMPIIISHTMNIFGNRQHPEKFIPLVISSVRDGKKIFIHSNEECSKAGSRHYIDAKDVADAVLFLFDNHKIGEKYNIVGREETDNLELGLIIADIMGKPLNYEMIDFHSSRPGHDLRYALSGEKMKAMGWEPRKDLKDRLKGVVKWSLGNPVWLRDEDEN
;
A
#
# COMPACT_ATOMS: atom_id res chain seq x y z
N LEU A 1 0.93 20.82 21.20
CA LEU A 1 0.69 19.74 20.24
C LEU A 1 -0.37 18.83 20.83
N ASP A 2 -1.51 18.69 20.14
CA ASP A 2 -2.63 17.88 20.65
C ASP A 2 -2.48 16.41 20.24
N LEU A 3 -1.93 16.15 19.05
CA LEU A 3 -1.63 14.81 18.55
C LEU A 3 -0.51 14.86 17.50
N PHE A 4 0.36 13.87 17.49
CA PHE A 4 1.32 13.59 16.43
C PHE A 4 1.02 12.19 15.89
N LEU A 5 0.58 12.10 14.63
CA LEU A 5 0.42 10.84 13.92
C LEU A 5 1.63 10.61 13.03
N TYR A 6 2.37 9.53 13.29
CA TYR A 6 3.46 9.08 12.44
C TYR A 6 2.96 8.03 11.44
N PHE A 7 3.10 8.33 10.14
CA PHE A 7 2.84 7.35 9.08
C PHE A 7 4.04 6.44 8.87
N SER A 8 3.91 5.18 9.23
CA SER A 8 4.87 4.11 8.95
C SER A 8 4.39 3.22 7.80
N THR A 9 4.96 2.06 7.66
CA THR A 9 4.77 1.14 6.53
C THR A 9 4.70 -0.31 7.01
N ASP A 10 3.98 -1.16 6.28
CA ASP A 10 3.97 -2.61 6.41
C ASP A 10 5.35 -3.26 6.24
N GLU A 11 6.24 -2.64 5.48
CA GLU A 11 7.58 -3.16 5.20
C GLU A 11 8.46 -3.30 6.46
N VAL A 12 8.15 -2.61 7.57
CA VAL A 12 8.91 -2.75 8.82
C VAL A 12 8.86 -4.17 9.38
N PHE A 13 7.77 -4.90 9.13
CA PHE A 13 7.60 -6.29 9.59
C PHE A 13 8.32 -7.31 8.70
N GLY A 14 8.72 -6.91 7.49
CA GLY A 14 9.31 -7.81 6.50
C GLY A 14 8.30 -8.73 5.80
N PRO A 15 8.78 -9.78 5.11
CA PRO A 15 7.92 -10.67 4.34
C PRO A 15 6.94 -11.44 5.21
N ALA A 16 5.69 -11.51 4.77
CA ALA A 16 4.66 -12.28 5.44
C ALA A 16 4.47 -13.64 4.75
N PRO A 17 4.73 -14.78 5.44
CA PRO A 17 4.40 -16.10 4.91
C PRO A 17 2.91 -16.20 4.56
N GLU A 18 2.55 -17.18 3.74
CA GLU A 18 1.15 -17.42 3.39
C GLU A 18 0.32 -17.72 4.65
N GLY A 19 -0.85 -17.06 4.77
CA GLY A 19 -1.73 -17.16 5.93
C GLY A 19 -1.28 -16.37 7.17
N VAL A 20 -0.11 -15.70 7.15
CA VAL A 20 0.35 -14.85 8.25
C VAL A 20 -0.03 -13.39 7.98
N PHE A 21 -0.57 -12.73 9.00
CA PHE A 21 -0.89 -11.29 8.99
C PHE A 21 -0.29 -10.67 10.24
N TYR A 22 0.60 -9.70 10.08
CA TYR A 22 1.28 -9.07 11.22
C TYR A 22 0.33 -8.11 11.96
N GLU A 23 0.33 -8.22 13.28
CA GLU A 23 -0.32 -7.30 14.20
C GLU A 23 0.59 -6.12 14.55
N GLU A 24 0.05 -5.09 15.18
CA GLU A 24 0.73 -3.82 15.46
C GLU A 24 2.00 -3.96 16.30
N ASP A 25 2.03 -4.93 17.20
CA ASP A 25 3.14 -5.16 18.14
C ASP A 25 4.06 -6.31 17.74
N ASP A 26 3.88 -6.85 16.54
CA ASP A 26 4.77 -7.89 16.02
C ASP A 26 6.20 -7.36 15.82
N ARG A 27 7.15 -8.27 15.89
CA ARG A 27 8.57 -7.93 15.77
C ARG A 27 8.91 -7.43 14.37
N TYR A 28 9.60 -6.28 14.29
CA TYR A 28 10.14 -5.76 13.05
C TYR A 28 11.26 -6.65 12.48
N LYS A 29 11.23 -6.81 11.17
CA LYS A 29 12.19 -7.58 10.38
C LYS A 29 12.42 -6.89 9.04
N SER A 30 12.87 -5.64 9.09
CA SER A 30 13.08 -4.81 7.90
C SER A 30 13.94 -5.50 6.86
N GLY A 31 13.41 -5.68 5.64
CA GLY A 31 14.10 -6.35 4.52
C GLY A 31 14.96 -5.42 3.67
N ASN A 32 14.80 -4.09 3.82
CA ASN A 32 15.50 -3.09 3.01
C ASN A 32 15.81 -1.82 3.82
N PRO A 33 16.71 -0.93 3.32
CA PRO A 33 17.08 0.31 4.04
C PRO A 33 15.91 1.25 4.30
N TYR A 34 14.94 1.36 3.40
CA TYR A 34 13.75 2.17 3.60
C TYR A 34 12.95 1.69 4.82
N ALA A 35 12.64 0.40 4.87
CA ALA A 35 11.95 -0.21 6.01
C ALA A 35 12.70 0.01 7.32
N ALA A 36 14.03 -0.14 7.31
CA ALA A 36 14.87 0.10 8.49
C ALA A 36 14.83 1.57 8.96
N THR A 37 14.82 2.54 8.04
CA THR A 37 14.67 3.96 8.41
C THR A 37 13.30 4.26 9.01
N LYS A 38 12.24 3.64 8.48
CA LYS A 38 10.87 3.79 9.02
C LYS A 38 10.76 3.17 10.42
N ALA A 39 11.30 1.97 10.62
CA ALA A 39 11.36 1.32 11.93
C ALA A 39 12.15 2.16 12.95
N GLY A 40 13.31 2.70 12.57
CA GLY A 40 14.10 3.59 13.43
C GLY A 40 13.34 4.88 13.80
N ALA A 41 12.56 5.43 12.89
CA ALA A 41 11.73 6.60 13.19
C ALA A 41 10.55 6.28 14.12
N GLU A 42 9.99 5.06 14.08
CA GLU A 42 9.01 4.61 15.08
C GLU A 42 9.62 4.53 16.47
N GLU A 43 10.84 3.98 16.59
CA GLU A 43 11.57 3.94 17.88
C GLU A 43 11.85 5.35 18.42
N LEU A 44 12.13 6.33 17.53
CA LEU A 44 12.21 7.74 17.95
C LEU A 44 10.85 8.23 18.49
N CYS A 45 9.75 7.95 17.83
CA CYS A 45 8.40 8.30 18.29
C CYS A 45 8.13 7.72 19.69
N VAL A 46 8.43 6.44 19.91
CA VAL A 46 8.28 5.76 21.19
C VAL A 46 9.17 6.42 22.25
N SER A 47 10.42 6.76 21.94
CA SER A 47 11.34 7.40 22.88
C SER A 47 10.87 8.80 23.29
N TYR A 48 10.38 9.61 22.34
CA TYR A 48 9.81 10.93 22.63
C TYR A 48 8.55 10.85 23.48
N GLN A 49 7.69 9.88 23.22
CA GLN A 49 6.52 9.64 24.04
C GLN A 49 6.92 9.26 25.48
N ASN A 50 7.84 8.32 25.65
CA ASN A 50 8.27 7.85 26.96
C ASN A 50 8.98 8.96 27.76
N THR A 51 9.87 9.72 27.12
CA THR A 51 10.70 10.74 27.78
C THR A 51 9.93 12.04 28.03
N TYR A 52 9.21 12.53 27.02
CA TYR A 52 8.60 13.86 27.02
C TYR A 52 7.08 13.84 27.10
N ARG A 53 6.46 12.66 27.20
CA ARG A 53 5.01 12.49 27.21
C ARG A 53 4.32 13.10 26.00
N MET A 54 4.99 13.10 24.86
CA MET A 54 4.39 13.59 23.62
C MET A 54 3.18 12.73 23.22
N PRO A 55 2.07 13.33 22.79
CA PRO A 55 0.88 12.60 22.37
C PRO A 55 1.09 12.03 20.96
N ILE A 56 1.68 10.83 20.89
CA ILE A 56 2.05 10.19 19.63
C ILE A 56 1.21 8.93 19.42
N ILE A 57 0.76 8.72 18.17
CA ILE A 57 0.27 7.46 17.66
C ILE A 57 1.01 7.12 16.35
N ILE A 58 1.08 5.84 16.02
CA ILE A 58 1.77 5.35 14.81
C ILE A 58 0.76 4.60 13.96
N SER A 59 0.80 4.79 12.64
CA SER A 59 0.03 3.97 11.71
C SER A 59 0.95 3.19 10.77
N HIS A 60 0.72 1.89 10.60
CA HIS A 60 1.28 1.11 9.52
C HIS A 60 0.25 1.06 8.40
N THR A 61 0.62 1.58 7.25
CA THR A 61 -0.30 1.66 6.12
C THR A 61 0.25 0.82 4.99
N MET A 62 -0.60 0.00 4.41
CA MET A 62 -0.26 -0.80 3.23
C MET A 62 -0.29 0.03 1.95
N ASN A 63 -0.14 -0.59 0.79
CA ASN A 63 0.04 0.09 -0.50
C ASN A 63 -1.12 1.05 -0.82
N ILE A 64 -0.90 2.34 -0.57
CA ILE A 64 -1.88 3.39 -0.84
C ILE A 64 -1.91 3.68 -2.34
N PHE A 65 -3.13 3.78 -2.89
CA PHE A 65 -3.36 4.26 -4.24
C PHE A 65 -4.42 5.37 -4.26
N GLY A 66 -4.51 6.10 -5.35
CA GLY A 66 -5.53 7.15 -5.50
C GLY A 66 -5.23 8.11 -6.63
N ASN A 67 -6.07 9.14 -6.73
CA ASN A 67 -5.88 10.22 -7.66
C ASN A 67 -4.54 10.95 -7.38
N ARG A 68 -3.87 11.42 -8.43
CA ARG A 68 -2.58 12.13 -8.37
C ARG A 68 -1.41 11.28 -7.84
N GLN A 69 -1.52 9.96 -7.89
CA GLN A 69 -0.40 9.08 -7.61
C GLN A 69 0.67 9.25 -8.69
N HIS A 70 1.95 9.17 -8.29
CA HIS A 70 3.08 9.33 -9.21
C HIS A 70 3.01 8.30 -10.36
N PRO A 71 3.29 8.71 -11.62
CA PRO A 71 3.15 7.85 -12.82
C PRO A 71 3.91 6.52 -12.76
N GLU A 72 5.07 6.49 -12.11
CA GLU A 72 5.88 5.26 -11.95
C GLU A 72 5.26 4.23 -10.99
N LYS A 73 4.27 4.61 -10.20
CA LYS A 73 3.61 3.66 -9.31
C LYS A 73 2.73 2.69 -10.10
N PHE A 74 2.59 1.48 -9.58
CA PHE A 74 2.02 0.34 -10.30
C PHE A 74 0.65 0.64 -10.94
N ILE A 75 -0.30 1.23 -10.19
CA ILE A 75 -1.66 1.49 -10.71
C ILE A 75 -1.68 2.52 -11.85
N PRO A 76 -1.05 3.72 -11.74
CA PRO A 76 -0.91 4.64 -12.86
C PRO A 76 -0.18 4.02 -14.06
N LEU A 77 0.89 3.26 -13.82
CA LEU A 77 1.63 2.55 -14.86
C LEU A 77 0.76 1.55 -15.61
N VAL A 78 -0.06 0.76 -14.92
CA VAL A 78 -1.02 -0.17 -15.55
C VAL A 78 -2.04 0.60 -16.39
N ILE A 79 -2.63 1.68 -15.83
CA ILE A 79 -3.63 2.49 -16.54
C ILE A 79 -3.04 3.08 -17.82
N SER A 80 -1.84 3.66 -17.78
CA SER A 80 -1.18 4.22 -18.97
C SER A 80 -0.85 3.14 -19.99
N SER A 81 -0.31 2.00 -19.55
CA SER A 81 0.05 0.89 -20.43
C SER A 81 -1.17 0.27 -21.11
N VAL A 82 -2.26 0.05 -20.39
CA VAL A 82 -3.53 -0.44 -20.96
C VAL A 82 -4.14 0.59 -21.91
N ARG A 83 -4.09 1.90 -21.59
CA ARG A 83 -4.54 2.97 -22.48
C ARG A 83 -3.81 2.92 -23.83
N ASP A 84 -2.50 2.77 -23.78
CA ASP A 84 -1.59 2.91 -24.92
C ASP A 84 -1.25 1.56 -25.60
N GLY A 85 -1.77 0.43 -25.09
CA GLY A 85 -1.49 -0.91 -25.60
C GLY A 85 -0.02 -1.36 -25.36
N LYS A 86 0.70 -0.71 -24.44
CA LYS A 86 2.08 -1.04 -24.08
C LYS A 86 2.14 -2.31 -23.22
N LYS A 87 3.23 -3.07 -23.33
CA LYS A 87 3.52 -4.20 -22.44
C LYS A 87 3.99 -3.71 -21.08
N ILE A 88 3.50 -4.33 -20.01
CA ILE A 88 4.01 -4.14 -18.64
C ILE A 88 4.71 -5.39 -18.12
N PHE A 89 5.66 -5.18 -17.22
CA PHE A 89 6.33 -6.27 -16.51
C PHE A 89 5.75 -6.40 -15.10
N ILE A 90 5.31 -7.62 -14.76
CA ILE A 90 4.73 -7.94 -13.46
C ILE A 90 5.73 -8.79 -12.69
N HIS A 91 6.19 -8.25 -11.55
CA HIS A 91 7.12 -8.94 -10.68
C HIS A 91 6.48 -10.17 -10.03
N SER A 92 7.17 -11.29 -10.08
CA SER A 92 6.71 -12.61 -9.64
C SER A 92 7.83 -13.39 -8.94
N ASN A 93 7.52 -14.60 -8.50
CA ASN A 93 8.51 -15.56 -8.03
C ASN A 93 9.46 -15.99 -9.17
N GLU A 94 10.52 -16.73 -8.83
CA GLU A 94 11.55 -17.20 -9.75
C GLU A 94 10.98 -18.02 -10.94
N GLU A 95 9.95 -18.81 -10.69
CA GLU A 95 9.26 -19.59 -11.73
C GLU A 95 8.29 -18.79 -12.58
N CYS A 96 8.16 -17.48 -12.36
CA CYS A 96 7.22 -16.59 -13.04
C CYS A 96 5.76 -17.08 -12.97
N SER A 97 5.37 -17.75 -11.89
CA SER A 97 4.07 -18.39 -11.70
C SER A 97 3.17 -17.69 -10.68
N LYS A 98 3.73 -16.91 -9.74
CA LYS A 98 2.99 -16.25 -8.67
C LYS A 98 3.44 -14.79 -8.56
N ALA A 99 2.54 -13.86 -8.87
CA ALA A 99 2.79 -12.43 -8.72
C ALA A 99 2.82 -12.01 -7.23
N GLY A 100 3.49 -10.90 -6.93
CA GLY A 100 3.50 -10.35 -5.59
C GLY A 100 2.13 -9.85 -5.15
N SER A 101 1.73 -10.10 -3.88
CA SER A 101 0.41 -9.74 -3.35
C SER A 101 0.49 -8.67 -2.25
N ARG A 102 -0.57 -7.86 -2.16
CA ARG A 102 -0.71 -6.74 -1.20
C ARG A 102 -2.19 -6.51 -0.88
N HIS A 103 -2.45 -5.86 0.25
CA HIS A 103 -3.73 -5.20 0.49
C HIS A 103 -3.65 -3.75 0.01
N TYR A 104 -4.22 -3.49 -1.16
CA TYR A 104 -4.26 -2.12 -1.70
C TYR A 104 -5.37 -1.32 -1.03
N ILE A 105 -5.09 -0.06 -0.67
CA ILE A 105 -6.05 0.83 -0.01
C ILE A 105 -6.12 2.18 -0.71
N ASP A 106 -7.33 2.70 -0.94
CA ASP A 106 -7.52 4.04 -1.52
C ASP A 106 -7.13 5.13 -0.51
N ALA A 107 -6.45 6.17 -0.96
CA ALA A 107 -6.06 7.31 -0.14
C ALA A 107 -7.24 7.98 0.59
N LYS A 108 -8.46 7.88 0.04
CA LYS A 108 -9.68 8.37 0.71
C LYS A 108 -10.06 7.52 1.93
N ASP A 109 -9.84 6.20 1.86
CA ASP A 109 -10.08 5.32 3.00
C ASP A 109 -9.00 5.53 4.06
N VAL A 110 -7.74 5.78 3.66
CA VAL A 110 -6.68 6.17 4.61
C VAL A 110 -7.01 7.48 5.31
N ALA A 111 -7.49 8.50 4.57
CA ALA A 111 -7.92 9.77 5.15
C ALA A 111 -9.10 9.59 6.12
N ASP A 112 -10.07 8.73 5.78
CA ASP A 112 -11.19 8.38 6.64
C ASP A 112 -10.72 7.67 7.92
N ALA A 113 -9.74 6.74 7.81
CA ALA A 113 -9.11 6.09 8.96
C ALA A 113 -8.42 7.10 9.90
N VAL A 114 -7.69 8.05 9.32
CA VAL A 114 -7.02 9.10 10.10
C VAL A 114 -8.01 9.98 10.86
N LEU A 115 -9.10 10.39 10.18
CA LEU A 115 -10.18 11.16 10.84
C LEU A 115 -10.84 10.35 11.95
N PHE A 116 -11.10 9.05 11.73
CA PHE A 116 -11.60 8.16 12.76
C PHE A 116 -10.64 8.07 13.96
N LEU A 117 -9.33 7.94 13.72
CA LEU A 117 -8.33 7.88 14.77
C LEU A 117 -8.22 9.19 15.56
N PHE A 118 -8.51 10.36 14.97
CA PHE A 118 -8.51 11.62 15.72
C PHE A 118 -9.49 11.59 16.89
N ASP A 119 -10.63 10.91 16.74
CA ASP A 119 -11.66 10.83 17.78
C ASP A 119 -11.56 9.57 18.64
N ASN A 120 -10.86 8.51 18.17
CA ASN A 120 -10.93 7.18 18.78
C ASN A 120 -9.57 6.58 19.16
N HIS A 121 -8.47 7.35 19.05
CA HIS A 121 -7.12 6.85 19.34
C HIS A 121 -6.84 6.72 20.85
N LYS A 122 -5.85 5.92 21.17
CA LYS A 122 -5.15 5.93 22.46
C LYS A 122 -3.71 6.32 22.26
N ILE A 123 -3.24 7.30 23.02
CA ILE A 123 -1.85 7.75 22.97
C ILE A 123 -0.90 6.57 23.22
N GLY A 124 0.11 6.45 22.39
CA GLY A 124 1.12 5.39 22.46
C GLY A 124 0.78 4.13 21.68
N GLU A 125 -0.40 4.05 21.13
CA GLU A 125 -0.84 2.88 20.36
C GLU A 125 -0.41 2.98 18.89
N LYS A 126 -0.30 1.81 18.28
CA LYS A 126 -0.08 1.63 16.84
C LYS A 126 -1.37 1.11 16.20
N TYR A 127 -1.55 1.41 14.91
CA TYR A 127 -2.76 1.07 14.17
C TYR A 127 -2.42 0.61 12.74
N ASN A 128 -2.84 -0.58 12.37
CA ASN A 128 -2.71 -1.08 11.00
C ASN A 128 -3.89 -0.60 10.15
N ILE A 129 -3.62 0.19 9.12
CA ILE A 129 -4.62 0.68 8.16
C ILE A 129 -4.52 -0.16 6.90
N VAL A 130 -5.45 -1.10 6.73
CA VAL A 130 -5.38 -2.19 5.75
C VAL A 130 -6.56 -2.13 4.78
N GLY A 131 -6.31 -2.41 3.49
CA GLY A 131 -7.36 -2.61 2.50
C GLY A 131 -8.18 -3.88 2.79
N ARG A 132 -9.40 -3.95 2.25
CA ARG A 132 -10.32 -5.07 2.52
C ARG A 132 -9.82 -6.42 2.01
N GLU A 133 -9.15 -6.41 0.85
CA GLU A 133 -8.85 -7.61 0.08
C GLU A 133 -7.36 -7.69 -0.20
N GLU A 134 -6.79 -8.88 -0.04
CA GLU A 134 -5.47 -9.18 -0.57
C GLU A 134 -5.60 -9.48 -2.06
N THR A 135 -4.81 -8.81 -2.89
CA THR A 135 -4.84 -8.93 -4.35
C THR A 135 -3.42 -9.00 -4.87
N ASP A 136 -3.13 -9.91 -5.78
CA ASP A 136 -1.83 -9.92 -6.44
C ASP A 136 -1.75 -8.89 -7.58
N ASN A 137 -0.53 -8.56 -7.99
CA ASN A 137 -0.29 -7.52 -8.98
C ASN A 137 -0.85 -7.87 -10.37
N LEU A 138 -0.91 -9.16 -10.74
CA LEU A 138 -1.50 -9.58 -12.00
C LEU A 138 -3.03 -9.43 -11.96
N GLU A 139 -3.66 -9.92 -10.91
CA GLU A 139 -5.11 -9.78 -10.71
C GLU A 139 -5.52 -8.30 -10.68
N LEU A 140 -4.76 -7.45 -9.97
CA LEU A 140 -4.99 -6.01 -9.95
C LEU A 140 -4.90 -5.40 -11.36
N GLY A 141 -3.89 -5.79 -12.15
CA GLY A 141 -3.74 -5.36 -13.54
C GLY A 141 -4.92 -5.78 -14.42
N LEU A 142 -5.39 -7.03 -14.26
CA LEU A 142 -6.56 -7.55 -14.98
C LEU A 142 -7.85 -6.83 -14.59
N ILE A 143 -8.06 -6.51 -13.30
CA ILE A 143 -9.20 -5.71 -12.84
C ILE A 143 -9.21 -4.33 -13.50
N ILE A 144 -8.04 -3.66 -13.57
CA ILE A 144 -7.92 -2.34 -14.22
C ILE A 144 -8.23 -2.45 -15.72
N ALA A 145 -7.69 -3.46 -16.40
CA ALA A 145 -7.94 -3.71 -17.82
C ALA A 145 -9.43 -3.97 -18.11
N ASP A 146 -10.09 -4.78 -17.27
CA ASP A 146 -11.55 -5.02 -17.32
C ASP A 146 -12.36 -3.72 -17.17
N ILE A 147 -12.01 -2.88 -16.19
CA ILE A 147 -12.65 -1.57 -16.00
C ILE A 147 -12.49 -0.67 -17.22
N MET A 148 -11.36 -0.75 -17.93
CA MET A 148 -11.07 0.03 -19.13
C MET A 148 -11.65 -0.59 -20.41
N GLY A 149 -12.17 -1.82 -20.36
CA GLY A 149 -12.67 -2.55 -21.52
C GLY A 149 -11.59 -2.86 -22.56
N LYS A 150 -10.33 -3.05 -22.15
CA LYS A 150 -9.16 -3.29 -22.99
C LYS A 150 -8.33 -4.47 -22.47
N PRO A 151 -7.59 -5.19 -23.35
CA PRO A 151 -6.71 -6.26 -22.89
C PRO A 151 -5.50 -5.70 -22.12
N LEU A 152 -5.01 -6.48 -21.13
CA LEU A 152 -3.72 -6.26 -20.49
C LEU A 152 -2.65 -7.01 -21.30
N ASN A 153 -1.65 -6.27 -21.81
CA ASN A 153 -0.45 -6.86 -22.40
C ASN A 153 0.63 -6.92 -21.32
N TYR A 154 1.01 -8.11 -20.88
CA TYR A 154 1.94 -8.27 -19.75
C TYR A 154 2.93 -9.42 -19.97
N GLU A 155 4.01 -9.38 -19.17
CA GLU A 155 4.97 -10.45 -19.02
C GLU A 155 5.33 -10.56 -17.54
N MET A 156 5.31 -11.77 -16.99
CA MET A 156 5.77 -12.01 -15.62
C MET A 156 7.28 -12.17 -15.62
N ILE A 157 7.97 -11.49 -14.71
CA ILE A 157 9.42 -11.52 -14.58
C ILE A 157 9.83 -11.85 -13.16
N ASP A 158 10.95 -12.56 -13.01
CA ASP A 158 11.52 -12.83 -11.70
C ASP A 158 11.87 -11.53 -10.97
N PHE A 159 11.42 -11.48 -9.74
CA PHE A 159 11.54 -10.32 -8.89
C PHE A 159 12.96 -10.12 -8.33
N HIS A 160 13.64 -11.22 -7.95
CA HIS A 160 14.96 -11.15 -7.32
C HIS A 160 16.04 -10.56 -8.24
N SER A 161 15.91 -10.77 -9.54
CA SER A 161 16.84 -10.24 -10.54
C SER A 161 16.77 -8.72 -10.70
N SER A 162 15.63 -8.10 -10.38
CA SER A 162 15.37 -6.67 -10.68
C SER A 162 15.23 -5.76 -9.45
N ARG A 163 14.85 -6.30 -8.29
CA ARG A 163 14.64 -5.50 -7.05
C ARG A 163 15.09 -6.26 -5.79
N PRO A 164 16.39 -6.32 -5.50
CA PRO A 164 16.90 -6.95 -4.28
C PRO A 164 16.31 -6.29 -3.02
N GLY A 165 15.91 -7.10 -2.03
CA GLY A 165 15.39 -6.61 -0.75
C GLY A 165 13.91 -6.25 -0.73
N HIS A 166 13.17 -6.49 -1.80
CA HIS A 166 11.71 -6.47 -1.77
C HIS A 166 11.13 -7.89 -1.65
N ASP A 167 9.92 -8.03 -1.17
CA ASP A 167 9.28 -9.32 -0.91
C ASP A 167 8.01 -9.50 -1.74
N LEU A 168 7.69 -10.75 -2.06
CA LEU A 168 6.49 -11.09 -2.82
C LEU A 168 5.21 -10.79 -2.06
N ARG A 169 5.23 -10.91 -0.72
CA ARG A 169 4.03 -10.69 0.09
C ARG A 169 4.33 -9.87 1.33
N TYR A 170 3.55 -8.80 1.53
CA TYR A 170 3.41 -8.09 2.79
C TYR A 170 1.95 -8.16 3.21
N ALA A 171 1.68 -8.42 4.49
CA ALA A 171 0.32 -8.51 4.99
C ALA A 171 0.22 -8.09 6.45
N LEU A 172 -0.73 -7.22 6.74
CA LEU A 172 -1.06 -6.75 8.07
C LEU A 172 -2.46 -7.20 8.48
N SER A 173 -2.67 -7.41 9.77
CA SER A 173 -3.98 -7.61 10.35
C SER A 173 -4.70 -6.26 10.52
N GLY A 174 -5.91 -6.14 10.01
CA GLY A 174 -6.80 -4.98 10.22
C GLY A 174 -7.78 -5.15 11.39
N GLU A 175 -7.68 -6.24 12.15
CA GLU A 175 -8.67 -6.61 13.16
C GLU A 175 -8.78 -5.59 14.30
N LYS A 176 -7.71 -4.90 14.69
CA LYS A 176 -7.74 -3.86 15.70
C LYS A 176 -8.64 -2.69 15.29
N MET A 177 -8.42 -2.14 14.09
CA MET A 177 -9.25 -1.04 13.56
C MET A 177 -10.71 -1.48 13.39
N LYS A 178 -10.93 -2.71 12.92
CA LYS A 178 -12.26 -3.29 12.79
C LYS A 178 -12.96 -3.45 14.14
N ALA A 179 -12.27 -3.95 15.16
CA ALA A 179 -12.82 -4.05 16.52
C ALA A 179 -13.17 -2.67 17.13
N MET A 180 -12.49 -1.61 16.71
CA MET A 180 -12.80 -0.23 17.06
C MET A 180 -13.99 0.35 16.29
N GLY A 181 -14.47 -0.32 15.23
CA GLY A 181 -15.59 0.10 14.40
C GLY A 181 -15.23 0.79 13.09
N TRP A 182 -13.96 0.67 12.63
CA TRP A 182 -13.54 1.20 11.35
C TRP A 182 -13.11 0.10 10.37
N GLU A 183 -13.64 0.18 9.15
CA GLU A 183 -13.22 -0.59 7.97
C GLU A 183 -13.30 0.29 6.72
N PRO A 184 -12.51 0.02 5.66
CA PRO A 184 -12.68 0.69 4.37
C PRO A 184 -14.12 0.57 3.87
N ARG A 185 -14.70 1.69 3.39
CA ARG A 185 -16.14 1.74 3.05
C ARG A 185 -16.51 1.02 1.75
N LYS A 186 -15.53 0.86 0.84
CA LYS A 186 -15.74 0.28 -0.49
C LYS A 186 -14.75 -0.84 -0.73
N ASP A 187 -15.15 -1.77 -1.61
CA ASP A 187 -14.24 -2.78 -2.14
C ASP A 187 -13.21 -2.17 -3.10
N LEU A 188 -12.17 -2.94 -3.39
CA LEU A 188 -11.05 -2.53 -4.23
C LEU A 188 -11.51 -2.16 -5.65
N LYS A 189 -12.39 -2.98 -6.26
CA LYS A 189 -12.86 -2.77 -7.64
C LYS A 189 -13.63 -1.45 -7.78
N ASP A 190 -14.45 -1.10 -6.81
CA ASP A 190 -15.21 0.16 -6.83
C ASP A 190 -14.31 1.38 -6.62
N ARG A 191 -13.27 1.27 -5.80
CA ARG A 191 -12.26 2.33 -5.66
C ARG A 191 -11.47 2.50 -6.97
N LEU A 192 -11.04 1.40 -7.58
CA LEU A 192 -10.31 1.42 -8.85
C LEU A 192 -11.13 2.04 -10.00
N LYS A 193 -12.44 1.75 -10.12
CA LYS A 193 -13.30 2.43 -11.10
C LYS A 193 -13.21 3.95 -11.01
N GLY A 194 -13.24 4.47 -9.78
CA GLY A 194 -13.11 5.91 -9.54
C GLY A 194 -11.76 6.47 -9.97
N VAL A 195 -10.67 5.78 -9.59
CA VAL A 195 -9.29 6.20 -9.89
C VAL A 195 -9.01 6.09 -11.39
N VAL A 196 -9.39 5.00 -12.06
CA VAL A 196 -9.23 4.83 -13.51
C VAL A 196 -9.95 5.94 -14.25
N LYS A 197 -11.24 6.19 -13.95
CA LYS A 197 -12.02 7.27 -14.58
C LYS A 197 -11.36 8.63 -14.40
N TRP A 198 -10.89 8.92 -13.17
CA TRP A 198 -10.22 10.19 -12.88
C TRP A 198 -8.90 10.32 -13.64
N SER A 199 -8.06 9.28 -13.65
CA SER A 199 -6.75 9.28 -14.30
C SER A 199 -6.86 9.47 -15.81
N LEU A 200 -7.82 8.79 -16.47
CA LEU A 200 -8.09 8.99 -17.89
C LEU A 200 -8.58 10.40 -18.23
N GLY A 201 -9.31 11.05 -17.31
CA GLY A 201 -9.72 12.45 -17.45
C GLY A 201 -8.62 13.47 -17.09
N ASN A 202 -7.50 13.02 -16.51
CA ASN A 202 -6.38 13.86 -16.08
C ASN A 202 -5.03 13.27 -16.54
N PRO A 203 -4.80 13.15 -17.86
CA PRO A 203 -3.68 12.39 -18.43
C PRO A 203 -2.29 12.90 -18.03
N VAL A 204 -2.18 14.12 -17.55
CA VAL A 204 -0.93 14.67 -16.99
C VAL A 204 -0.37 13.79 -15.85
N TRP A 205 -1.21 13.04 -15.14
CA TRP A 205 -0.82 12.12 -14.08
C TRP A 205 -0.52 10.70 -14.55
N LEU A 206 -0.52 10.49 -15.88
CA LEU A 206 -0.19 9.23 -16.55
C LEU A 206 0.96 9.43 -17.56
N ARG A 207 1.70 10.54 -17.50
CA ARG A 207 2.83 10.80 -18.41
C ARG A 207 4.04 9.98 -17.99
N ASP A 208 4.78 9.47 -18.97
CA ASP A 208 6.14 8.98 -18.78
C ASP A 208 7.07 10.17 -18.55
N GLU A 209 8.11 10.02 -17.70
CA GLU A 209 9.07 11.10 -17.40
C GLU A 209 9.87 11.54 -18.65
N ASP A 210 9.92 10.72 -19.70
CA ASP A 210 10.62 10.99 -20.96
C ASP A 210 9.88 11.98 -21.89
N GLU A 211 8.73 12.51 -21.53
CA GLU A 211 7.97 13.49 -22.32
C GLU A 211 8.11 14.95 -21.85
N ASN A 212 9.18 15.28 -21.08
CA ASN A 212 9.54 16.66 -20.72
C ASN A 212 10.73 17.19 -21.51
#